data_973c380adeaa7b44442d0a907b14e6c5
#
_entry.id   973c380adeaa7b44442d0a907b14e6c5
#
_cell.length_a   1.000
_cell.length_b   1.000
_cell.length_c   1.000
_cell.angle_alpha   90.00
_cell.angle_beta   90.00
_cell.angle_gamma   90.00
#
_symmetry.space_group_name_H-M   'P 1'
#
loop_
_entity.id
_entity.type
_entity.pdbx_description
1 polymer ?
#
loop_
_entity_poly.entity_id
_entity_poly.type
_entity_poly.pdbx_seq_one_letter_code
_entity_poly.pdbx_strand_id
1 'polypeptide(L)'
;MQVDSRSNSALSNEQTAVSATRKNAHGGGFSLTGFLLLVANITYWMCAGAYAPFLSSYFTSIGLSATEVGVLLTISPLAIIFIQPLWARLSDATGKRKLVLGFLAAASAAAALLYYVGTSYLTVLIATIVFVLFFSALLPLCDALVIQSCNDFGVEFAHVRMGGTTGYAFVVFIVGLYLDRAPQAQFIVVTALSLVFLAAVIALPQARRHEGTGTAAYNESTAAESAADVSAAQSQATSIVRFASDRPVLGIFRTQEIYFILAFAFVSQMGLGFSGSFLGRYVVELGFGQSLVGVLSAVSALSELPILLFSHKLVNRFGVMRLLAFSCVMMVARLVLIGMGTVTTMVAGQLLQSVTYMTVYYCCTRYAAEAVLPGKLSQGQSIFVLVQSGLAMMVANLAGGAIGDTLGMRASYFLSAGLVLVSTLVVLVAYRAWRASISHAQEPAAASVPNE
;
A
#
# COMPACT_ATOMS: atom_id res chain seq x y z
N MET A 1 8.70 -12.52 56.30
CA MET A 1 9.53 -11.74 55.36
C MET A 1 10.50 -12.67 54.64
N GLN A 2 9.97 -13.74 53.97
CA GLN A 2 10.82 -14.77 53.27
C GLN A 2 10.13 -15.39 52.04
N VAL A 3 9.11 -14.74 51.46
CA VAL A 3 8.33 -15.28 50.33
C VAL A 3 8.71 -14.60 48.98
N ASP A 4 9.37 -13.44 49.00
CA ASP A 4 9.59 -12.62 47.79
C ASP A 4 10.88 -12.92 46.98
N SER A 5 11.81 -13.71 47.54
CA SER A 5 13.10 -13.97 46.85
C SER A 5 13.04 -15.11 45.81
N ARG A 6 12.06 -16.01 45.92
CA ARG A 6 11.91 -17.15 44.97
C ARG A 6 11.16 -16.80 43.71
N SER A 7 10.24 -15.85 43.72
CA SER A 7 9.53 -15.39 42.53
C SER A 7 10.42 -14.54 41.61
N ASN A 8 11.31 -13.72 42.19
CA ASN A 8 12.24 -12.90 41.40
C ASN A 8 13.37 -13.73 40.74
N SER A 9 13.80 -14.82 41.37
CA SER A 9 14.80 -15.72 40.75
C SER A 9 14.21 -16.57 39.62
N ALA A 10 12.93 -16.95 39.70
CA ALA A 10 12.24 -17.68 38.63
C ALA A 10 12.06 -16.78 37.37
N LEU A 11 11.61 -15.53 37.54
CA LEU A 11 11.46 -14.56 36.47
C LEU A 11 12.80 -14.17 35.81
N SER A 12 13.86 -14.04 36.60
CA SER A 12 15.22 -13.79 36.13
C SER A 12 15.77 -14.96 35.29
N ASN A 13 15.52 -16.20 35.71
CA ASN A 13 15.93 -17.41 35.02
C ASN A 13 15.15 -17.64 33.72
N GLU A 14 13.85 -17.32 33.68
CA GLU A 14 13.04 -17.36 32.47
C GLU A 14 13.49 -16.29 31.47
N GLN A 15 13.75 -15.07 31.89
CA GLN A 15 14.28 -14.01 31.02
C GLN A 15 15.68 -14.35 30.50
N THR A 16 16.52 -15.00 31.31
CA THR A 16 17.86 -15.44 30.89
C THR A 16 17.76 -16.62 29.93
N ALA A 17 16.84 -17.55 30.13
CA ALA A 17 16.59 -18.67 29.21
C ALA A 17 16.02 -18.19 27.86
N VAL A 18 15.09 -17.25 27.88
CA VAL A 18 14.54 -16.62 26.67
C VAL A 18 15.62 -15.82 25.92
N SER A 19 16.49 -15.10 26.62
CA SER A 19 17.59 -14.35 26.01
C SER A 19 18.69 -15.28 25.47
N ALA A 20 18.98 -16.41 26.13
CA ALA A 20 19.93 -17.41 25.66
C ALA A 20 19.40 -18.17 24.43
N THR A 21 18.12 -18.48 24.39
CA THR A 21 17.47 -19.08 23.20
C THR A 21 17.46 -18.11 22.02
N ARG A 22 17.31 -16.81 22.27
CA ARG A 22 17.41 -15.74 21.24
C ARG A 22 18.85 -15.56 20.72
N LYS A 23 19.86 -15.70 21.59
CA LYS A 23 21.28 -15.59 21.20
C LYS A 23 21.78 -16.77 20.37
N ASN A 24 21.26 -17.96 20.60
CA ASN A 24 21.63 -19.16 19.83
C ASN A 24 20.95 -19.26 18.45
N ALA A 25 19.92 -18.42 18.18
CA ALA A 25 19.32 -18.28 16.84
C ALA A 25 20.14 -17.39 15.91
N HIS A 26 21.19 -16.71 16.39
CA HIS A 26 22.08 -15.84 15.61
C HIS A 26 23.33 -16.56 15.08
N GLY A 27 23.25 -17.86 14.84
CA GLY A 27 24.23 -18.56 14.01
C GLY A 27 24.11 -18.08 12.55
N GLY A 28 25.05 -17.27 12.09
CA GLY A 28 25.06 -16.50 10.84
C GLY A 28 25.05 -17.29 9.54
N GLY A 29 23.97 -18.03 9.30
CA GLY A 29 23.65 -18.63 8.01
C GLY A 29 22.21 -18.28 7.64
N PHE A 30 22.00 -17.76 6.43
CA PHE A 30 20.65 -17.53 5.87
C PHE A 30 19.94 -18.89 5.87
N SER A 31 18.96 -19.09 6.75
CA SER A 31 18.27 -20.38 6.84
C SER A 31 17.54 -20.65 5.52
N LEU A 32 17.43 -21.92 5.10
CA LEU A 32 16.66 -22.29 3.91
C LEU A 32 15.25 -21.69 3.93
N THR A 33 14.63 -21.65 5.10
CA THR A 33 13.32 -21.00 5.29
C THR A 33 13.38 -19.51 5.01
N GLY A 34 14.38 -18.80 5.52
CA GLY A 34 14.57 -17.36 5.23
C GLY A 34 14.79 -17.11 3.75
N PHE A 35 15.53 -17.95 3.08
CA PHE A 35 15.73 -17.89 1.63
C PHE A 35 14.41 -18.10 0.87
N LEU A 36 13.61 -19.10 1.24
CA LEU A 36 12.31 -19.37 0.60
C LEU A 36 11.30 -18.24 0.83
N LEU A 37 11.30 -17.64 2.02
CA LEU A 37 10.47 -16.46 2.32
C LEU A 37 10.87 -15.25 1.46
N LEU A 38 12.17 -15.03 1.33
CA LEU A 38 12.71 -13.99 0.45
C LEU A 38 12.30 -14.23 -1.01
N VAL A 39 12.48 -15.45 -1.52
CA VAL A 39 12.09 -15.82 -2.89
C VAL A 39 10.59 -15.64 -3.10
N ALA A 40 9.74 -16.08 -2.17
CA ALA A 40 8.30 -15.89 -2.27
C ALA A 40 7.91 -14.40 -2.32
N ASN A 41 8.49 -13.57 -1.45
CA ASN A 41 8.21 -12.14 -1.45
C ASN A 41 8.73 -11.45 -2.72
N ILE A 42 9.98 -11.73 -3.13
CA ILE A 42 10.58 -11.20 -4.36
C ILE A 42 9.72 -11.55 -5.57
N THR A 43 9.38 -12.81 -5.76
CA THR A 43 8.66 -13.27 -6.95
C THR A 43 7.23 -12.73 -7.01
N TYR A 44 6.54 -12.56 -5.86
CA TYR A 44 5.26 -11.87 -5.82
C TYR A 44 5.38 -10.43 -6.35
N TRP A 45 6.36 -9.65 -5.82
CA TRP A 45 6.55 -8.27 -6.24
C TRP A 45 7.05 -8.16 -7.69
N MET A 46 7.79 -9.14 -8.16
CA MET A 46 8.15 -9.25 -9.59
C MET A 46 6.91 -9.52 -10.44
N CYS A 47 5.96 -10.37 -10.02
CA CYS A 47 4.68 -10.54 -10.74
C CYS A 47 3.93 -9.22 -10.85
N ALA A 48 3.81 -8.46 -9.75
CA ALA A 48 3.16 -7.15 -9.75
C ALA A 48 3.87 -6.15 -10.68
N GLY A 49 5.21 -6.13 -10.66
CA GLY A 49 6.04 -5.27 -11.52
C GLY A 49 5.97 -5.63 -13.01
N ALA A 50 5.83 -6.92 -13.35
CA ALA A 50 5.67 -7.35 -14.74
C ALA A 50 4.27 -7.07 -15.30
N TYR A 51 3.26 -6.93 -14.44
CA TYR A 51 1.86 -6.77 -14.83
C TYR A 51 1.40 -5.30 -14.78
N ALA A 52 1.37 -4.70 -13.59
CA ALA A 52 0.61 -3.48 -13.35
C ALA A 52 1.10 -2.25 -14.14
N PRO A 53 2.40 -1.94 -14.25
CA PRO A 53 2.87 -0.74 -14.95
C PRO A 53 2.63 -0.77 -16.46
N PHE A 54 2.61 -1.96 -17.05
CA PHE A 54 2.51 -2.14 -18.49
C PHE A 54 1.08 -2.40 -18.99
N LEU A 55 0.12 -2.51 -18.09
CA LEU A 55 -1.24 -2.91 -18.45
C LEU A 55 -1.93 -1.86 -19.32
N SER A 56 -1.84 -0.57 -18.95
CA SER A 56 -2.46 0.51 -19.73
C SER A 56 -1.80 0.69 -21.10
N SER A 57 -0.49 0.53 -21.21
CA SER A 57 0.20 0.58 -22.50
C SER A 57 -0.13 -0.62 -23.37
N TYR A 58 -0.28 -1.83 -22.80
CA TYR A 58 -0.77 -3.00 -23.53
C TYR A 58 -2.17 -2.77 -24.08
N PHE A 59 -3.11 -2.31 -23.25
CA PHE A 59 -4.48 -2.04 -23.72
C PHE A 59 -4.51 -0.97 -24.82
N THR A 60 -3.65 0.03 -24.72
CA THR A 60 -3.49 1.04 -25.79
C THR A 60 -2.93 0.42 -27.08
N SER A 61 -1.96 -0.48 -26.98
CA SER A 61 -1.33 -1.12 -28.15
C SER A 61 -2.28 -2.02 -28.93
N ILE A 62 -3.33 -2.55 -28.29
CA ILE A 62 -4.39 -3.34 -28.96
C ILE A 62 -5.56 -2.46 -29.42
N GLY A 63 -5.45 -1.12 -29.33
CA GLY A 63 -6.40 -0.17 -29.90
C GLY A 63 -7.57 0.21 -29.00
N LEU A 64 -7.53 -0.09 -27.68
CA LEU A 64 -8.60 0.31 -26.75
C LEU A 64 -8.56 1.82 -26.46
N SER A 65 -9.74 2.42 -26.36
CA SER A 65 -9.93 3.81 -25.95
C SER A 65 -9.48 4.06 -24.50
N ALA A 66 -9.27 5.32 -24.11
CA ALA A 66 -8.89 5.63 -22.73
C ALA A 66 -10.01 5.27 -21.73
N THR A 67 -11.27 5.42 -22.13
CA THR A 67 -12.43 5.01 -21.33
C THR A 67 -12.45 3.51 -21.10
N GLU A 68 -12.25 2.69 -22.14
CA GLU A 68 -12.18 1.24 -22.02
C GLU A 68 -11.02 0.81 -21.11
N VAL A 69 -9.85 1.43 -21.27
CA VAL A 69 -8.69 1.22 -20.39
C VAL A 69 -9.04 1.57 -18.93
N GLY A 70 -9.70 2.72 -18.70
CA GLY A 70 -10.12 3.16 -17.36
C GLY A 70 -11.10 2.18 -16.70
N VAL A 71 -12.06 1.64 -17.46
CA VAL A 71 -12.99 0.62 -16.96
C VAL A 71 -12.24 -0.67 -16.60
N LEU A 72 -11.34 -1.16 -17.45
CA LEU A 72 -10.54 -2.36 -17.19
C LEU A 72 -9.67 -2.19 -15.92
N LEU A 73 -9.02 -1.04 -15.76
CA LEU A 73 -8.17 -0.75 -14.59
C LEU A 73 -8.99 -0.59 -13.30
N THR A 74 -10.30 -0.30 -13.40
CA THR A 74 -11.20 -0.20 -12.24
C THR A 74 -11.55 -1.57 -11.64
N ILE A 75 -11.37 -2.66 -12.37
CA ILE A 75 -11.64 -4.03 -11.88
C ILE A 75 -10.76 -4.37 -10.67
N SER A 76 -9.49 -3.93 -10.66
CA SER A 76 -8.58 -4.19 -9.54
C SER A 76 -9.04 -3.51 -8.23
N PRO A 77 -9.35 -2.22 -8.18
CA PRO A 77 -9.96 -1.59 -7.00
C PRO A 77 -11.26 -2.25 -6.53
N LEU A 78 -12.13 -2.65 -7.46
CA LEU A 78 -13.36 -3.38 -7.11
C LEU A 78 -13.04 -4.73 -6.45
N ALA A 79 -12.07 -5.47 -6.97
CA ALA A 79 -11.67 -6.73 -6.38
C ALA A 79 -11.04 -6.56 -4.98
N ILE A 80 -10.28 -5.49 -4.74
CA ILE A 80 -9.74 -5.17 -3.41
C ILE A 80 -10.89 -4.96 -2.41
N ILE A 81 -11.98 -4.30 -2.82
CA ILE A 81 -13.12 -4.02 -1.95
C ILE A 81 -13.94 -5.28 -1.68
N PHE A 82 -14.26 -6.07 -2.70
CA PHE A 82 -15.26 -7.14 -2.61
C PHE A 82 -14.67 -8.55 -2.57
N ILE A 83 -13.64 -8.82 -3.36
CA ILE A 83 -13.11 -10.18 -3.58
C ILE A 83 -12.02 -10.52 -2.57
N GLN A 84 -11.11 -9.59 -2.31
CA GLN A 84 -10.00 -9.80 -1.38
C GLN A 84 -10.46 -10.21 0.03
N PRO A 85 -11.50 -9.58 0.64
CA PRO A 85 -12.02 -10.01 1.94
C PRO A 85 -12.64 -11.41 1.94
N LEU A 86 -13.21 -11.86 0.80
CA LEU A 86 -13.76 -13.20 0.70
C LEU A 86 -12.65 -14.27 0.75
N TRP A 87 -11.56 -14.06 0.01
CA TRP A 87 -10.40 -14.96 0.06
C TRP A 87 -9.71 -14.96 1.43
N ALA A 88 -9.61 -13.80 2.09
CA ALA A 88 -9.08 -13.70 3.44
C ALA A 88 -9.93 -14.51 4.43
N ARG A 89 -11.26 -14.34 4.41
CA ARG A 89 -12.19 -15.12 5.25
C ARG A 89 -12.09 -16.63 4.98
N LEU A 90 -12.01 -17.04 3.72
CA LEU A 90 -11.86 -18.45 3.35
C LEU A 90 -10.54 -19.03 3.88
N SER A 91 -9.46 -18.27 3.76
CA SER A 91 -8.15 -18.64 4.30
C SER A 91 -8.17 -18.82 5.82
N ASP A 92 -8.80 -17.86 6.54
CA ASP A 92 -8.90 -17.91 8.00
C ASP A 92 -9.84 -19.03 8.47
N ALA A 93 -11.01 -19.20 7.83
CA ALA A 93 -11.97 -20.25 8.17
C ALA A 93 -11.42 -21.66 7.95
N THR A 94 -10.61 -21.87 6.92
CA THR A 94 -10.00 -23.18 6.63
C THR A 94 -8.74 -23.44 7.45
N GLY A 95 -8.09 -22.39 7.95
CA GLY A 95 -6.77 -22.46 8.61
C GLY A 95 -5.65 -22.98 7.68
N LYS A 96 -5.91 -23.09 6.37
CA LYS A 96 -4.99 -23.64 5.37
C LYS A 96 -4.44 -22.55 4.44
N ARG A 97 -3.94 -21.46 5.03
CA ARG A 97 -3.46 -20.27 4.30
C ARG A 97 -2.52 -20.60 3.16
N LYS A 98 -1.56 -21.51 3.38
CA LYS A 98 -0.61 -21.97 2.36
C LYS A 98 -1.29 -22.64 1.15
N LEU A 99 -2.32 -23.45 1.37
CA LEU A 99 -3.06 -24.10 0.28
C LEU A 99 -3.90 -23.08 -0.51
N VAL A 100 -4.57 -22.15 0.18
CA VAL A 100 -5.34 -21.09 -0.48
C VAL A 100 -4.42 -20.22 -1.32
N LEU A 101 -3.27 -19.80 -0.77
CA LEU A 101 -2.28 -18.99 -1.48
C LEU A 101 -1.71 -19.74 -2.71
N GLY A 102 -1.40 -21.02 -2.57
CA GLY A 102 -0.93 -21.86 -3.69
C GLY A 102 -1.99 -22.00 -4.78
N PHE A 103 -3.26 -22.21 -4.41
CA PHE A 103 -4.37 -22.24 -5.38
C PHE A 103 -4.50 -20.92 -6.13
N LEU A 104 -4.47 -19.79 -5.41
CA LEU A 104 -4.56 -18.45 -6.02
C LEU A 104 -3.39 -18.18 -6.98
N ALA A 105 -2.16 -18.59 -6.62
CA ALA A 105 -1.00 -18.46 -7.47
C ALA A 105 -1.13 -19.28 -8.76
N ALA A 106 -1.57 -20.54 -8.66
CA ALA A 106 -1.81 -21.39 -9.83
C ALA A 106 -2.93 -20.86 -10.71
N ALA A 107 -4.05 -20.46 -10.11
CA ALA A 107 -5.20 -19.91 -10.82
C ALA A 107 -4.87 -18.58 -11.51
N SER A 108 -4.12 -17.68 -10.87
CA SER A 108 -3.68 -16.42 -11.49
C SER A 108 -2.69 -16.66 -12.62
N ALA A 109 -1.79 -17.65 -12.50
CA ALA A 109 -0.88 -18.04 -13.57
C ALA A 109 -1.64 -18.54 -14.81
N ALA A 110 -2.65 -19.40 -14.61
CA ALA A 110 -3.50 -19.87 -15.71
C ALA A 110 -4.35 -18.73 -16.29
N ALA A 111 -4.92 -17.87 -15.44
CA ALA A 111 -5.74 -16.73 -15.87
C ALA A 111 -4.95 -15.69 -16.67
N ALA A 112 -3.66 -15.48 -16.39
CA ALA A 112 -2.81 -14.59 -17.17
C ALA A 112 -2.70 -15.02 -18.65
N LEU A 113 -2.82 -16.30 -18.95
CA LEU A 113 -2.79 -16.82 -20.33
C LEU A 113 -4.07 -16.50 -21.11
N LEU A 114 -5.18 -16.13 -20.45
CA LEU A 114 -6.40 -15.73 -21.14
C LEU A 114 -6.22 -14.46 -21.97
N TYR A 115 -5.24 -13.62 -21.68
CA TYR A 115 -4.90 -12.44 -22.51
C TYR A 115 -4.37 -12.82 -23.92
N TYR A 116 -4.03 -14.09 -24.16
CA TYR A 116 -3.65 -14.61 -25.47
C TYR A 116 -4.84 -15.09 -26.31
N VAL A 117 -6.03 -15.27 -25.71
CA VAL A 117 -7.21 -15.79 -26.42
C VAL A 117 -7.72 -14.81 -27.47
N GLY A 118 -7.57 -13.49 -27.24
CA GLY A 118 -7.97 -12.48 -28.19
C GLY A 118 -7.74 -11.06 -27.68
N THR A 119 -7.84 -10.10 -28.60
CA THR A 119 -7.59 -8.69 -28.33
C THR A 119 -8.84 -7.82 -28.33
N SER A 120 -10.04 -8.44 -28.49
CA SER A 120 -11.30 -7.70 -28.40
C SER A 120 -11.54 -7.21 -26.97
N TYR A 121 -12.23 -6.07 -26.81
CA TYR A 121 -12.57 -5.51 -25.51
C TYR A 121 -13.22 -6.55 -24.57
N LEU A 122 -14.20 -7.30 -25.07
CA LEU A 122 -14.91 -8.30 -24.27
C LEU A 122 -13.97 -9.44 -23.79
N THR A 123 -13.10 -9.92 -24.67
CA THR A 123 -12.13 -10.97 -24.32
C THR A 123 -11.17 -10.49 -23.26
N VAL A 124 -10.62 -9.28 -23.42
CA VAL A 124 -9.70 -8.68 -22.46
C VAL A 124 -10.41 -8.34 -21.14
N LEU A 125 -11.68 -7.92 -21.17
CA LEU A 125 -12.49 -7.68 -19.99
C LEU A 125 -12.66 -8.96 -19.16
N ILE A 126 -13.03 -10.07 -19.82
CA ILE A 126 -13.17 -11.39 -19.16
C ILE A 126 -11.82 -11.85 -18.61
N ALA A 127 -10.74 -11.74 -19.38
CA ALA A 127 -9.40 -12.08 -18.93
C ALA A 127 -8.99 -11.28 -17.68
N THR A 128 -9.25 -9.96 -17.68
CA THR A 128 -8.96 -9.08 -16.55
C THR A 128 -9.78 -9.45 -15.31
N ILE A 129 -11.08 -9.70 -15.46
CA ILE A 129 -11.94 -10.10 -14.34
C ILE A 129 -11.43 -11.41 -13.73
N VAL A 130 -11.19 -12.44 -14.56
CA VAL A 130 -10.74 -13.74 -14.09
C VAL A 130 -9.35 -13.67 -13.45
N PHE A 131 -8.42 -12.93 -14.05
CA PHE A 131 -7.09 -12.75 -13.48
C PHE A 131 -7.14 -12.03 -12.13
N VAL A 132 -7.82 -10.89 -12.05
CA VAL A 132 -7.90 -10.07 -10.84
C VAL A 132 -8.66 -10.78 -9.72
N LEU A 133 -9.65 -11.65 -10.03
CA LEU A 133 -10.36 -12.48 -9.07
C LEU A 133 -9.39 -13.30 -8.19
N PHE A 134 -8.32 -13.83 -8.78
CA PHE A 134 -7.32 -14.64 -8.07
C PHE A 134 -6.12 -13.83 -7.63
N PHE A 135 -5.65 -12.89 -8.44
CA PHE A 135 -4.42 -12.14 -8.19
C PHE A 135 -4.56 -11.13 -7.05
N SER A 136 -5.74 -10.50 -6.87
CA SER A 136 -5.95 -9.41 -5.90
C SER A 136 -5.67 -9.81 -4.44
N ALA A 137 -5.91 -11.08 -4.08
CA ALA A 137 -5.72 -11.55 -2.71
C ALA A 137 -4.31 -12.12 -2.44
N LEU A 138 -3.46 -12.25 -3.47
CA LEU A 138 -2.11 -12.81 -3.29
C LEU A 138 -1.26 -11.98 -2.33
N LEU A 139 -1.29 -10.62 -2.46
CA LEU A 139 -0.48 -9.75 -1.62
C LEU A 139 -0.79 -9.90 -0.12
N PRO A 140 -2.02 -9.65 0.34
CA PRO A 140 -2.30 -9.69 1.77
C PRO A 140 -2.13 -11.09 2.37
N LEU A 141 -2.43 -12.14 1.60
CA LEU A 141 -2.22 -13.52 2.08
C LEU A 141 -0.73 -13.90 2.09
N CYS A 142 0.06 -13.42 1.12
CA CYS A 142 1.50 -13.59 1.10
C CYS A 142 2.15 -12.86 2.29
N ASP A 143 1.83 -11.59 2.50
CA ASP A 143 2.36 -10.81 3.61
C ASP A 143 2.02 -11.45 4.96
N ALA A 144 0.77 -11.91 5.14
CA ALA A 144 0.36 -12.60 6.35
C ALA A 144 1.12 -13.94 6.58
N LEU A 145 1.37 -14.71 5.51
CA LEU A 145 2.16 -15.94 5.58
C LEU A 145 3.63 -15.64 5.89
N VAL A 146 4.21 -14.64 5.24
CA VAL A 146 5.62 -14.24 5.41
C VAL A 146 5.84 -13.74 6.83
N ILE A 147 4.99 -12.84 7.35
CA ILE A 147 5.09 -12.30 8.72
C ILE A 147 4.99 -13.43 9.74
N GLN A 148 3.99 -14.31 9.62
CA GLN A 148 3.85 -15.45 10.51
C GLN A 148 5.10 -16.33 10.48
N SER A 149 5.60 -16.67 9.30
CA SER A 149 6.79 -17.52 9.15
C SER A 149 8.07 -16.81 9.65
N CYS A 150 8.22 -15.50 9.45
CA CYS A 150 9.32 -14.72 10.01
C CYS A 150 9.34 -14.81 11.53
N ASN A 151 8.18 -14.68 12.18
CA ASN A 151 8.06 -14.79 13.63
C ASN A 151 8.38 -16.21 14.13
N ASP A 152 7.86 -17.26 13.44
CA ASP A 152 8.08 -18.65 13.83
C ASP A 152 9.54 -19.11 13.68
N PHE A 153 10.26 -18.57 12.67
CA PHE A 153 11.62 -18.99 12.34
C PHE A 153 12.71 -17.96 12.69
N GLY A 154 12.33 -16.83 13.33
CA GLY A 154 13.29 -15.79 13.74
C GLY A 154 13.94 -15.03 12.59
N VAL A 155 13.26 -14.90 11.44
CA VAL A 155 13.72 -14.13 10.29
C VAL A 155 13.20 -12.69 10.38
N GLU A 156 14.08 -11.73 10.10
CA GLU A 156 13.68 -10.31 10.12
C GLU A 156 12.84 -9.96 8.90
N PHE A 157 11.58 -9.56 9.12
CA PHE A 157 10.63 -9.24 8.06
C PHE A 157 11.10 -8.08 7.16
N ALA A 158 11.80 -7.08 7.74
CA ALA A 158 12.30 -5.94 6.99
C ALA A 158 13.23 -6.36 5.83
N HIS A 159 14.13 -7.31 6.04
CA HIS A 159 15.01 -7.82 5.00
C HIS A 159 14.24 -8.52 3.87
N VAL A 160 13.23 -9.31 4.22
CA VAL A 160 12.37 -9.99 3.24
C VAL A 160 11.58 -8.95 2.42
N ARG A 161 11.04 -7.92 3.07
CA ARG A 161 10.27 -6.85 2.42
C ARG A 161 11.13 -5.98 1.48
N MET A 162 12.35 -5.64 1.88
CA MET A 162 13.31 -4.90 1.01
C MET A 162 13.63 -5.69 -0.26
N GLY A 163 13.76 -7.01 -0.16
CA GLY A 163 13.91 -7.88 -1.32
C GLY A 163 12.78 -7.72 -2.34
N GLY A 164 11.54 -7.59 -1.87
CA GLY A 164 10.38 -7.37 -2.74
C GLY A 164 10.48 -6.08 -3.57
N THR A 165 10.85 -4.96 -2.94
CA THR A 165 11.03 -3.68 -3.65
C THR A 165 12.14 -3.76 -4.70
N THR A 166 13.25 -4.41 -4.35
CA THR A 166 14.37 -4.61 -5.29
C THR A 166 13.96 -5.50 -6.46
N GLY A 167 13.24 -6.60 -6.19
CA GLY A 167 12.70 -7.49 -7.22
C GLY A 167 11.74 -6.78 -8.17
N TYR A 168 10.83 -5.96 -7.62
CA TYR A 168 9.93 -5.14 -8.42
C TYR A 168 10.70 -4.20 -9.35
N ALA A 169 11.64 -3.41 -8.82
CA ALA A 169 12.42 -2.47 -9.61
C ALA A 169 13.24 -3.17 -10.71
N PHE A 170 13.82 -4.34 -10.39
CA PHE A 170 14.57 -5.14 -11.34
C PHE A 170 13.68 -5.66 -12.48
N VAL A 171 12.55 -6.30 -12.15
CA VAL A 171 11.70 -6.91 -13.18
C VAL A 171 11.04 -5.87 -14.07
N VAL A 172 10.57 -4.75 -13.51
CA VAL A 172 9.91 -3.71 -14.31
C VAL A 172 10.88 -3.09 -15.30
N PHE A 173 12.16 -2.95 -14.93
CA PHE A 173 13.20 -2.48 -15.85
C PHE A 173 13.46 -3.49 -16.97
N ILE A 174 13.74 -4.75 -16.64
CA ILE A 174 14.08 -5.81 -17.62
C ILE A 174 12.89 -6.09 -18.56
N VAL A 175 11.70 -6.23 -18.00
CA VAL A 175 10.49 -6.52 -18.80
C VAL A 175 10.19 -5.34 -19.74
N GLY A 176 10.33 -4.10 -19.26
CA GLY A 176 10.15 -2.90 -20.09
C GLY A 176 11.04 -2.90 -21.34
N LEU A 177 12.30 -3.28 -21.23
CA LEU A 177 13.23 -3.37 -22.37
C LEU A 177 12.79 -4.38 -23.45
N TYR A 178 12.08 -5.43 -23.03
CA TYR A 178 11.66 -6.49 -23.95
C TYR A 178 10.28 -6.25 -24.57
N LEU A 179 9.37 -5.59 -23.83
CA LEU A 179 7.98 -5.39 -24.24
C LEU A 179 7.80 -4.48 -25.46
N ASP A 180 8.80 -3.69 -25.83
CA ASP A 180 8.78 -2.92 -27.07
C ASP A 180 8.65 -3.81 -28.33
N ARG A 181 9.14 -5.07 -28.25
CA ARG A 181 9.05 -6.04 -29.34
C ARG A 181 7.82 -6.95 -29.25
N ALA A 182 7.36 -7.23 -28.04
CA ALA A 182 6.26 -8.18 -27.79
C ALA A 182 5.44 -7.77 -26.56
N PRO A 183 4.48 -6.84 -26.69
CA PRO A 183 3.70 -6.33 -25.55
C PRO A 183 2.96 -7.40 -24.76
N GLN A 184 2.53 -8.49 -25.43
CA GLN A 184 1.86 -9.60 -24.75
C GLN A 184 2.80 -10.47 -23.89
N ALA A 185 4.11 -10.41 -24.12
CA ALA A 185 5.08 -11.22 -23.37
C ALA A 185 5.03 -10.99 -21.84
N GLN A 186 4.53 -9.84 -21.38
CA GLN A 186 4.30 -9.57 -19.96
C GLN A 186 3.49 -10.67 -19.28
N PHE A 187 2.47 -11.23 -19.94
CA PHE A 187 1.60 -12.26 -19.34
C PHE A 187 2.32 -13.62 -19.22
N ILE A 188 3.24 -13.95 -20.14
CA ILE A 188 4.11 -15.12 -20.01
C ILE A 188 5.06 -14.95 -18.82
N VAL A 189 5.64 -13.75 -18.68
CA VAL A 189 6.52 -13.44 -17.54
C VAL A 189 5.75 -13.53 -16.22
N VAL A 190 4.54 -12.97 -16.15
CA VAL A 190 3.65 -13.09 -14.98
C VAL A 190 3.34 -14.54 -14.68
N THR A 191 2.99 -15.34 -15.68
CA THR A 191 2.73 -16.78 -15.52
C THR A 191 3.95 -17.50 -14.96
N ALA A 192 5.12 -17.30 -15.55
CA ALA A 192 6.38 -17.94 -15.11
C ALA A 192 6.72 -17.54 -13.65
N LEU A 193 6.65 -16.25 -13.33
CA LEU A 193 6.90 -15.77 -11.97
C LEU A 193 5.87 -16.28 -10.96
N SER A 194 4.58 -16.38 -11.34
CA SER A 194 3.53 -16.96 -10.49
C SER A 194 3.78 -18.44 -10.22
N LEU A 195 4.32 -19.19 -11.17
CA LEU A 195 4.72 -20.59 -10.96
C LEU A 195 5.97 -20.71 -10.05
N VAL A 196 6.94 -19.82 -10.19
CA VAL A 196 8.08 -19.76 -9.24
C VAL A 196 7.61 -19.39 -7.84
N PHE A 197 6.69 -18.43 -7.72
CA PHE A 197 6.06 -18.08 -6.45
C PHE A 197 5.31 -19.29 -5.85
N LEU A 198 4.53 -20.00 -6.64
CA LEU A 198 3.84 -21.23 -6.23
C LEU A 198 4.82 -22.28 -5.70
N ALA A 199 5.92 -22.53 -6.43
CA ALA A 199 6.96 -23.47 -6.01
C ALA A 199 7.59 -23.06 -4.68
N ALA A 200 7.91 -21.77 -4.50
CA ALA A 200 8.43 -21.24 -3.25
C ALA A 200 7.44 -21.42 -2.09
N VAL A 201 6.15 -21.11 -2.30
CA VAL A 201 5.09 -21.30 -1.31
C VAL A 201 4.94 -22.80 -0.95
N ILE A 202 4.98 -23.70 -1.91
CA ILE A 202 4.90 -25.16 -1.65
C ILE A 202 6.11 -25.65 -0.85
N ALA A 203 7.30 -25.14 -1.13
CA ALA A 203 8.55 -25.51 -0.46
C ALA A 203 8.65 -24.96 0.97
N LEU A 204 7.92 -23.91 1.34
CA LEU A 204 7.94 -23.37 2.70
C LEU A 204 7.51 -24.44 3.71
N PRO A 205 8.21 -24.58 4.86
CA PRO A 205 7.73 -25.43 5.94
C PRO A 205 6.38 -24.95 6.48
N GLN A 206 5.58 -25.87 7.03
CA GLN A 206 4.32 -25.49 7.68
C GLN A 206 4.63 -24.69 8.94
N ALA A 207 4.14 -23.46 9.01
CA ALA A 207 4.18 -22.64 10.21
C ALA A 207 3.38 -23.32 11.33
N ARG A 208 3.85 -23.20 12.58
CA ARG A 208 3.15 -23.76 13.74
C ARG A 208 1.76 -23.09 13.86
N ARG A 209 0.74 -23.90 14.04
CA ARG A 209 -0.64 -23.40 14.22
C ARG A 209 -0.74 -22.73 15.58
N HIS A 210 -0.60 -21.41 15.64
CA HIS A 210 -1.02 -20.64 16.81
C HIS A 210 -2.53 -20.41 16.69
N GLU A 211 -3.31 -21.13 17.48
CA GLU A 211 -4.75 -20.92 17.57
C GLU A 211 -5.02 -19.53 18.17
N GLY A 212 -5.56 -18.63 17.39
CA GLY A 212 -6.22 -17.43 17.89
C GLY A 212 -5.63 -16.05 17.57
N THR A 213 -4.55 -15.86 16.77
CA THR A 213 -3.91 -14.54 16.63
C THR A 213 -3.65 -14.07 15.20
N GLY A 214 -4.31 -14.63 14.21
CA GLY A 214 -3.98 -14.38 12.79
C GLY A 214 -4.12 -12.92 12.28
N THR A 215 -5.00 -12.12 12.87
CA THR A 215 -5.19 -10.70 12.52
C THR A 215 -4.46 -9.74 13.48
N ALA A 216 -4.24 -10.14 14.71
CA ALA A 216 -3.54 -9.34 15.71
C ALA A 216 -2.02 -9.27 15.42
N ALA A 217 -1.41 -10.36 14.93
CA ALA A 217 0.03 -10.41 14.67
C ALA A 217 0.49 -9.56 13.47
N TYR A 218 -0.36 -9.39 12.43
CA TYR A 218 -0.07 -8.43 11.36
C TYR A 218 0.01 -7.00 11.88
N ASN A 219 -0.85 -6.68 12.85
CA ASN A 219 -0.92 -5.36 13.45
C ASN A 219 0.17 -5.13 14.51
N GLU A 220 0.60 -6.19 15.22
CA GLU A 220 1.61 -6.07 16.27
C GLU A 220 3.05 -6.00 15.75
N SER A 221 3.41 -6.63 14.62
CA SER A 221 4.79 -6.56 14.13
C SER A 221 5.09 -5.26 13.38
N THR A 222 4.16 -4.72 12.59
CA THR A 222 4.24 -3.33 12.08
C THR A 222 4.00 -2.31 13.18
N ALA A 223 3.25 -2.66 14.24
CA ALA A 223 3.06 -1.86 15.42
C ALA A 223 4.19 -2.06 16.45
N ALA A 224 4.91 -3.18 16.51
CA ALA A 224 6.00 -3.38 17.47
C ALA A 224 7.31 -2.69 17.05
N GLU A 225 7.62 -2.56 15.76
CA GLU A 225 8.61 -1.56 15.30
C GLU A 225 8.14 -0.12 15.57
N SER A 226 6.82 0.11 15.53
CA SER A 226 6.17 1.36 15.96
C SER A 226 6.02 1.44 17.49
N ALA A 227 5.88 0.35 18.24
CA ALA A 227 5.54 0.32 19.67
C ALA A 227 6.73 0.50 20.59
N ALA A 228 7.94 0.19 20.20
CA ALA A 228 9.14 0.67 20.92
C ALA A 228 9.21 2.21 20.88
N ASP A 229 8.71 2.82 19.79
CA ASP A 229 8.55 4.26 19.64
C ASP A 229 7.24 4.79 20.25
N VAL A 230 6.18 3.96 20.36
CA VAL A 230 4.88 4.30 20.99
C VAL A 230 5.00 4.50 22.50
N SER A 231 5.93 3.84 23.18
CA SER A 231 6.22 4.11 24.60
C SER A 231 6.75 5.54 24.81
N ALA A 232 7.53 6.07 23.88
CA ALA A 232 7.95 7.48 23.88
C ALA A 232 6.83 8.42 23.40
N ALA A 233 5.96 7.95 22.48
CA ALA A 233 4.84 8.71 21.93
C ALA A 233 3.63 8.79 22.89
N GLN A 234 3.45 7.84 23.80
CA GLN A 234 2.39 7.91 24.82
C GLN A 234 2.53 9.13 25.74
N SER A 235 3.74 9.61 25.96
CA SER A 235 3.98 10.87 26.69
C SER A 235 3.59 12.10 25.87
N GLN A 236 3.59 12.04 24.52
CA GLN A 236 3.15 13.11 23.63
C GLN A 236 1.68 12.98 23.15
N ALA A 237 1.08 11.80 23.26
CA ALA A 237 -0.33 11.55 22.91
C ALA A 237 -1.31 12.40 23.73
N THR A 238 -0.88 12.94 24.88
CA THR A 238 -1.66 13.88 25.70
C THR A 238 -2.05 15.15 24.96
N SER A 239 -1.33 15.53 23.89
CA SER A 239 -1.65 16.71 23.08
C SER A 239 -2.69 16.48 21.98
N ILE A 240 -2.82 15.24 21.49
CA ILE A 240 -3.83 14.85 20.47
C ILE A 240 -5.17 14.51 21.13
N VAL A 241 -5.14 14.02 22.37
CA VAL A 241 -6.33 13.62 23.15
C VAL A 241 -7.23 14.80 23.57
N ARG A 242 -6.80 16.05 23.43
CA ARG A 242 -7.61 17.24 23.79
C ARG A 242 -8.91 17.42 23.02
N PHE A 243 -9.15 16.66 21.95
CA PHE A 243 -10.35 16.75 21.13
C PHE A 243 -11.18 15.46 21.06
N ALA A 244 -11.00 14.56 22.04
CA ALA A 244 -11.80 13.35 22.11
C ALA A 244 -13.27 13.71 22.35
N SER A 245 -14.11 13.44 21.37
CA SER A 245 -15.56 13.46 21.53
C SER A 245 -15.99 12.24 22.35
N ASP A 246 -16.93 12.39 23.28
CA ASP A 246 -17.51 11.29 24.05
C ASP A 246 -18.22 10.25 23.15
N ARG A 247 -18.45 10.59 21.89
CA ARG A 247 -19.05 9.69 20.88
C ARG A 247 -18.04 9.32 19.82
N PRO A 248 -17.80 8.01 19.58
CA PRO A 248 -16.87 7.57 18.57
C PRO A 248 -17.36 7.94 17.16
N VAL A 249 -16.51 8.59 16.39
CA VAL A 249 -16.77 8.98 15.00
C VAL A 249 -16.59 7.74 14.10
N LEU A 250 -17.53 7.50 13.19
CA LEU A 250 -17.61 6.26 12.40
C LEU A 250 -17.66 4.99 13.27
N GLY A 251 -18.00 5.11 14.58
CA GLY A 251 -18.00 4.01 15.52
C GLY A 251 -16.62 3.44 15.89
N ILE A 252 -15.52 4.06 15.41
CA ILE A 252 -14.16 3.49 15.48
C ILE A 252 -13.11 4.53 15.90
N PHE A 253 -13.20 5.77 15.46
CA PHE A 253 -12.20 6.82 15.72
C PHE A 253 -12.59 7.74 16.87
N ARG A 254 -11.58 8.23 17.60
CA ARG A 254 -11.77 9.11 18.76
C ARG A 254 -12.05 10.57 18.39
N THR A 255 -11.66 11.00 17.18
CA THR A 255 -11.70 12.40 16.77
C THR A 255 -12.33 12.59 15.41
N GLN A 256 -12.97 13.75 15.20
CA GLN A 256 -13.54 14.14 13.91
C GLN A 256 -12.48 14.53 12.87
N GLU A 257 -11.22 14.70 13.26
CA GLU A 257 -10.11 14.94 12.32
C GLU A 257 -10.00 13.87 11.24
N ILE A 258 -10.51 12.67 11.52
CA ILE A 258 -10.52 11.54 10.57
C ILE A 258 -11.12 11.92 9.22
N TYR A 259 -12.17 12.74 9.18
CA TYR A 259 -12.80 13.15 7.92
C TYR A 259 -11.84 13.93 7.03
N PHE A 260 -11.05 14.83 7.60
CA PHE A 260 -10.08 15.62 6.85
C PHE A 260 -8.88 14.77 6.41
N ILE A 261 -8.45 13.84 7.25
CA ILE A 261 -7.36 12.90 6.91
C ILE A 261 -7.78 11.97 5.77
N LEU A 262 -8.99 11.42 5.83
CA LEU A 262 -9.55 10.61 4.74
C LEU A 262 -9.73 11.43 3.46
N ALA A 263 -10.15 12.70 3.56
CA ALA A 263 -10.27 13.59 2.41
C ALA A 263 -8.90 13.88 1.75
N PHE A 264 -7.87 14.23 2.53
CA PHE A 264 -6.52 14.41 2.00
C PHE A 264 -5.96 13.11 1.41
N ALA A 265 -6.16 11.98 2.08
CA ALA A 265 -5.76 10.68 1.59
C ALA A 265 -6.46 10.33 0.26
N PHE A 266 -7.76 10.59 0.16
CA PHE A 266 -8.54 10.39 -1.07
C PHE A 266 -8.01 11.26 -2.22
N VAL A 267 -7.83 12.57 -2.00
CA VAL A 267 -7.34 13.51 -3.01
C VAL A 267 -5.94 13.14 -3.50
N SER A 268 -5.03 12.82 -2.59
CA SER A 268 -3.68 12.39 -2.94
C SER A 268 -3.68 11.08 -3.74
N GLN A 269 -4.47 10.10 -3.30
CA GLN A 269 -4.53 8.79 -3.96
C GLN A 269 -5.29 8.83 -5.28
N MET A 270 -6.25 9.74 -5.46
CA MET A 270 -6.88 9.98 -6.76
C MET A 270 -5.84 10.49 -7.77
N GLY A 271 -5.00 11.45 -7.40
CA GLY A 271 -3.90 11.92 -8.26
C GLY A 271 -2.87 10.83 -8.55
N LEU A 272 -2.50 10.03 -7.55
CA LEU A 272 -1.59 8.90 -7.70
C LEU A 272 -2.19 7.82 -8.60
N GLY A 273 -3.46 7.49 -8.41
CA GLY A 273 -4.18 6.50 -9.19
C GLY A 273 -4.22 6.87 -10.67
N PHE A 274 -4.58 8.12 -10.97
CA PHE A 274 -4.53 8.63 -12.34
C PHE A 274 -3.11 8.52 -12.94
N SER A 275 -2.11 9.03 -12.22
CA SER A 275 -0.72 8.99 -12.67
C SER A 275 -0.21 7.57 -12.92
N GLY A 276 -0.47 6.63 -11.99
CA GLY A 276 -0.03 5.25 -12.12
C GLY A 276 -0.77 4.48 -13.22
N SER A 277 -2.08 4.64 -13.30
CA SER A 277 -2.92 3.90 -14.24
C SER A 277 -2.70 4.30 -15.70
N PHE A 278 -2.49 5.58 -15.98
CA PHE A 278 -2.40 6.08 -17.36
C PHE A 278 -0.99 6.43 -17.81
N LEU A 279 0.04 6.24 -16.97
CA LEU A 279 1.43 6.52 -17.34
C LEU A 279 1.85 5.75 -18.58
N GLY A 280 1.58 4.44 -18.62
CA GLY A 280 1.93 3.59 -19.74
C GLY A 280 1.26 4.03 -21.05
N ARG A 281 -0.04 4.35 -21.00
CA ARG A 281 -0.77 4.91 -22.15
C ARG A 281 -0.15 6.22 -22.62
N TYR A 282 0.10 7.14 -21.70
CA TYR A 282 0.66 8.46 -22.03
C TYR A 282 2.05 8.36 -22.66
N VAL A 283 2.90 7.47 -22.15
CA VAL A 283 4.23 7.21 -22.72
C VAL A 283 4.12 6.72 -24.18
N VAL A 284 3.19 5.80 -24.45
CA VAL A 284 2.95 5.30 -25.81
C VAL A 284 2.37 6.39 -26.73
N GLU A 285 1.41 7.20 -26.26
CA GLU A 285 0.85 8.34 -27.03
C GLU A 285 1.91 9.40 -27.38
N LEU A 286 2.95 9.56 -26.55
CA LEU A 286 4.09 10.43 -26.84
C LEU A 286 5.10 9.81 -27.82
N GLY A 287 4.89 8.57 -28.27
CA GLY A 287 5.77 7.86 -29.19
C GLY A 287 6.98 7.22 -28.53
N PHE A 288 7.01 7.12 -27.19
CA PHE A 288 8.06 6.40 -26.48
C PHE A 288 7.72 4.92 -26.32
N GLY A 289 8.76 4.10 -26.13
CA GLY A 289 8.63 2.65 -25.92
C GLY A 289 8.25 2.27 -24.48
N GLN A 290 7.89 0.99 -24.31
CA GLN A 290 7.61 0.37 -23.02
C GLN A 290 8.83 0.40 -22.08
N SER A 291 10.04 0.46 -22.65
CA SER A 291 11.30 0.63 -21.92
C SER A 291 11.28 1.86 -21.03
N LEU A 292 10.70 2.98 -21.50
CA LEU A 292 10.55 4.19 -20.69
C LEU A 292 9.57 3.96 -19.53
N VAL A 293 8.46 3.23 -19.74
CA VAL A 293 7.53 2.86 -18.65
C VAL A 293 8.27 2.06 -17.57
N GLY A 294 9.11 1.12 -17.99
CA GLY A 294 9.95 0.31 -17.10
C GLY A 294 10.91 1.18 -16.28
N VAL A 295 11.65 2.08 -16.93
CA VAL A 295 12.57 3.01 -16.23
C VAL A 295 11.83 3.89 -15.25
N LEU A 296 10.72 4.53 -15.67
CA LEU A 296 9.93 5.43 -14.83
C LEU A 296 9.37 4.70 -13.58
N SER A 297 8.90 3.46 -13.75
CA SER A 297 8.38 2.65 -12.65
C SER A 297 9.49 2.17 -11.70
N ALA A 298 10.67 1.84 -12.23
CA ALA A 298 11.84 1.49 -11.41
C ALA A 298 12.32 2.69 -10.58
N VAL A 299 12.43 3.87 -11.19
CA VAL A 299 12.78 5.12 -10.50
C VAL A 299 11.77 5.44 -9.40
N SER A 300 10.48 5.29 -9.69
CA SER A 300 9.40 5.47 -8.72
C SER A 300 9.59 4.57 -7.50
N ALA A 301 9.76 3.26 -7.71
CA ALA A 301 9.93 2.30 -6.61
C ALA A 301 11.20 2.56 -5.78
N LEU A 302 12.33 2.84 -6.43
CA LEU A 302 13.59 3.11 -5.72
C LEU A 302 13.54 4.43 -4.95
N SER A 303 12.76 5.43 -5.41
CA SER A 303 12.61 6.70 -4.71
C SER A 303 11.94 6.57 -3.34
N GLU A 304 11.20 5.48 -3.09
CA GLU A 304 10.49 5.25 -1.82
C GLU A 304 11.43 4.90 -0.66
N LEU A 305 12.59 4.29 -0.95
CA LEU A 305 13.52 3.77 0.06
C LEU A 305 14.00 4.84 1.06
N PRO A 306 14.42 6.06 0.64
CA PRO A 306 14.88 7.07 1.59
C PRO A 306 13.79 7.53 2.57
N ILE A 307 12.56 7.70 2.08
CA ILE A 307 11.45 8.17 2.94
C ILE A 307 11.06 7.13 3.98
N LEU A 308 11.11 5.84 3.66
CA LEU A 308 10.88 4.78 4.65
C LEU A 308 11.79 4.91 5.86
N LEU A 309 13.06 5.28 5.65
CA LEU A 309 14.04 5.46 6.73
C LEU A 309 13.79 6.72 7.59
N PHE A 310 13.21 7.78 7.01
CA PHE A 310 13.06 9.07 7.68
C PHE A 310 11.61 9.43 8.03
N SER A 311 10.62 8.63 7.65
CA SER A 311 9.19 8.90 7.83
C SER A 311 8.80 9.20 9.26
N HIS A 312 9.32 8.45 10.24
CA HIS A 312 9.06 8.67 11.66
C HIS A 312 9.51 10.06 12.13
N LYS A 313 10.73 10.49 11.75
CA LYS A 313 11.26 11.82 12.11
C LYS A 313 10.44 12.95 11.48
N LEU A 314 9.98 12.75 10.24
CA LEU A 314 9.15 13.71 9.52
C LEU A 314 7.81 13.92 10.24
N VAL A 315 7.10 12.85 10.56
CA VAL A 315 5.77 12.93 11.20
C VAL A 315 5.88 13.55 12.60
N ASN A 316 6.91 13.17 13.38
CA ASN A 316 7.12 13.75 14.70
C ASN A 316 7.43 15.26 14.65
N ARG A 317 8.14 15.73 13.62
CA ARG A 317 8.52 17.15 13.48
C ARG A 317 7.40 18.01 12.93
N PHE A 318 6.66 17.56 11.92
CA PHE A 318 5.71 18.39 11.18
C PHE A 318 4.24 18.06 11.50
N GLY A 319 3.95 16.87 12.02
CA GLY A 319 2.61 16.39 12.28
C GLY A 319 1.89 15.85 11.02
N VAL A 320 0.91 14.98 11.23
CA VAL A 320 0.20 14.25 10.17
C VAL A 320 -0.49 15.20 9.16
N MET A 321 -1.25 16.17 9.65
CA MET A 321 -2.08 17.02 8.79
C MET A 321 -1.26 17.91 7.84
N ARG A 322 -0.15 18.48 8.33
CA ARG A 322 0.73 19.32 7.50
C ARG A 322 1.44 18.49 6.43
N LEU A 323 1.86 17.28 6.78
CA LEU A 323 2.50 16.36 5.83
C LEU A 323 1.53 15.89 4.75
N LEU A 324 0.27 15.60 5.10
CA LEU A 324 -0.76 15.24 4.13
C LEU A 324 -1.02 16.40 3.15
N ALA A 325 -1.20 17.61 3.66
CA ALA A 325 -1.37 18.80 2.81
C ALA A 325 -0.16 19.02 1.90
N PHE A 326 1.05 18.91 2.42
CA PHE A 326 2.30 19.01 1.65
C PHE A 326 2.38 17.92 0.57
N SER A 327 2.02 16.69 0.90
CA SER A 327 1.99 15.57 -0.04
C SER A 327 1.03 15.83 -1.21
N CYS A 328 -0.15 16.41 -0.94
CA CYS A 328 -1.10 16.79 -1.99
C CYS A 328 -0.54 17.90 -2.91
N VAL A 329 0.17 18.89 -2.36
CA VAL A 329 0.84 19.93 -3.17
C VAL A 329 1.94 19.30 -4.04
N MET A 330 2.73 18.38 -3.49
CA MET A 330 3.75 17.65 -4.25
C MET A 330 3.10 16.74 -5.32
N MET A 331 1.90 16.24 -5.09
CA MET A 331 1.13 15.49 -6.11
C MET A 331 0.77 16.39 -7.30
N VAL A 332 0.37 17.64 -7.06
CA VAL A 332 0.16 18.61 -8.14
C VAL A 332 1.43 18.81 -8.97
N ALA A 333 2.55 19.06 -8.30
CA ALA A 333 3.84 19.21 -8.97
C ALA A 333 4.21 17.96 -9.79
N ARG A 334 3.99 16.76 -9.24
CA ARG A 334 4.21 15.50 -9.92
C ARG A 334 3.38 15.37 -11.20
N LEU A 335 2.07 15.63 -11.12
CA LEU A 335 1.17 15.54 -12.28
C LEU A 335 1.55 16.54 -13.37
N VAL A 336 1.93 17.78 -13.00
CA VAL A 336 2.41 18.79 -13.93
C VAL A 336 3.71 18.34 -14.61
N LEU A 337 4.69 17.85 -13.85
CA LEU A 337 5.97 17.38 -14.40
C LEU A 337 5.78 16.22 -15.38
N ILE A 338 4.94 15.24 -15.04
CA ILE A 338 4.64 14.14 -15.97
C ILE A 338 3.89 14.67 -17.20
N GLY A 339 2.89 15.55 -17.02
CA GLY A 339 2.10 16.16 -18.10
C GLY A 339 2.92 16.98 -19.10
N MET A 340 4.10 17.50 -18.72
CA MET A 340 5.02 18.17 -19.65
C MET A 340 5.50 17.24 -20.78
N GLY A 341 5.57 15.92 -20.54
CA GLY A 341 5.80 14.92 -21.58
C GLY A 341 7.25 14.78 -22.06
N THR A 342 8.23 15.32 -21.35
CA THR A 342 9.66 15.07 -21.64
C THR A 342 10.20 13.99 -20.69
N VAL A 343 11.17 13.21 -21.14
CA VAL A 343 11.77 12.14 -20.31
C VAL A 343 12.30 12.70 -18.99
N THR A 344 13.00 13.83 -19.03
CA THR A 344 13.57 14.45 -17.82
C THR A 344 12.50 14.86 -16.82
N THR A 345 11.41 15.50 -17.27
CA THR A 345 10.34 15.94 -16.38
C THR A 345 9.53 14.75 -15.85
N MET A 346 9.32 13.70 -16.65
CA MET A 346 8.70 12.46 -16.19
C MET A 346 9.54 11.78 -15.10
N VAL A 347 10.86 11.67 -15.27
CA VAL A 347 11.76 11.12 -14.26
C VAL A 347 11.70 11.98 -12.97
N ALA A 348 11.75 13.31 -13.10
CA ALA A 348 11.62 14.20 -11.94
C ALA A 348 10.26 14.02 -11.23
N GLY A 349 9.17 13.86 -11.97
CA GLY A 349 7.85 13.54 -11.43
C GLY A 349 7.83 12.19 -10.70
N GLN A 350 8.52 11.17 -11.21
CA GLN A 350 8.58 9.85 -10.53
C GLN A 350 9.42 9.88 -9.25
N LEU A 351 10.43 10.73 -9.15
CA LEU A 351 11.17 10.90 -7.89
C LEU A 351 10.30 11.46 -6.77
N LEU A 352 9.22 12.18 -7.08
CA LEU A 352 8.26 12.66 -6.08
C LEU A 352 7.34 11.55 -5.52
N GLN A 353 7.43 10.30 -6.02
CA GLN A 353 6.65 9.16 -5.53
C GLN A 353 6.76 8.98 -4.03
N SER A 354 7.97 9.05 -3.51
CA SER A 354 8.26 8.91 -2.08
C SER A 354 7.47 9.89 -1.22
N VAL A 355 7.40 11.15 -1.64
CA VAL A 355 6.70 12.22 -0.90
C VAL A 355 5.19 12.11 -1.10
N THR A 356 4.73 11.71 -2.29
CA THR A 356 3.30 11.67 -2.62
C THR A 356 2.60 10.40 -2.17
N TYR A 357 3.31 9.25 -2.12
CA TYR A 357 2.74 7.96 -1.73
C TYR A 357 3.14 7.53 -0.32
N MET A 358 4.45 7.35 -0.07
CA MET A 358 4.93 6.82 1.21
C MET A 358 4.59 7.72 2.40
N THR A 359 4.66 9.05 2.21
CA THR A 359 4.26 9.99 3.26
C THR A 359 2.80 9.85 3.63
N VAL A 360 1.90 9.73 2.63
CA VAL A 360 0.45 9.55 2.89
C VAL A 360 0.20 8.21 3.55
N TYR A 361 0.79 7.13 3.03
CA TYR A 361 0.67 5.78 3.60
C TYR A 361 1.09 5.75 5.06
N TYR A 362 2.26 6.29 5.38
CA TYR A 362 2.78 6.32 6.74
C TYR A 362 1.93 7.20 7.68
N CYS A 363 1.53 8.39 7.24
CA CYS A 363 0.64 9.28 8.00
C CYS A 363 -0.69 8.61 8.35
N CYS A 364 -1.33 7.95 7.39
CA CYS A 364 -2.60 7.27 7.58
C CYS A 364 -2.48 6.07 8.51
N THR A 365 -1.44 5.25 8.33
CA THR A 365 -1.16 4.08 9.18
C THR A 365 -0.90 4.49 10.63
N ARG A 366 -0.08 5.51 10.82
CA ARG A 366 0.23 6.05 12.14
C ARG A 366 -1.00 6.67 12.81
N TYR A 367 -1.76 7.48 12.10
CA TYR A 367 -3.00 8.05 12.63
C TYR A 367 -4.00 6.97 13.01
N ALA A 368 -4.13 5.91 12.20
CA ALA A 368 -4.99 4.78 12.54
C ALA A 368 -4.54 4.11 13.86
N ALA A 369 -3.23 3.93 14.06
CA ALA A 369 -2.70 3.35 15.29
C ALA A 369 -2.98 4.20 16.54
N GLU A 370 -2.94 5.54 16.42
CA GLU A 370 -3.09 6.47 17.55
C GLU A 370 -4.56 6.85 17.84
N ALA A 371 -5.38 6.99 16.81
CA ALA A 371 -6.73 7.58 16.91
C ALA A 371 -7.87 6.55 16.93
N VAL A 372 -7.60 5.28 16.66
CA VAL A 372 -8.60 4.22 16.68
C VAL A 372 -8.85 3.73 18.11
N LEU A 373 -10.08 3.33 18.38
CA LEU A 373 -10.46 2.71 19.68
C LEU A 373 -9.71 1.38 19.89
N PRO A 374 -9.40 1.02 21.14
CA PRO A 374 -8.74 -0.25 21.47
C PRO A 374 -9.44 -1.45 20.85
N GLY A 375 -8.68 -2.39 20.27
CA GLY A 375 -9.20 -3.58 19.62
C GLY A 375 -9.83 -3.37 18.23
N LYS A 376 -9.84 -2.13 17.68
CA LYS A 376 -10.43 -1.83 16.36
C LYS A 376 -9.41 -1.38 15.31
N LEU A 377 -8.11 -1.55 15.55
CA LEU A 377 -7.03 -1.09 14.67
C LEU A 377 -7.18 -1.62 13.23
N SER A 378 -7.46 -2.91 13.09
CA SER A 378 -7.66 -3.55 11.78
C SER A 378 -8.83 -2.94 11.00
N GLN A 379 -9.93 -2.60 11.70
CA GLN A 379 -11.09 -1.93 11.07
C GLN A 379 -10.72 -0.51 10.61
N GLY A 380 -9.96 0.24 11.43
CA GLY A 380 -9.47 1.57 11.07
C GLY A 380 -8.58 1.54 9.83
N GLN A 381 -7.62 0.63 9.76
CA GLN A 381 -6.77 0.44 8.58
C GLN A 381 -7.58 0.04 7.35
N SER A 382 -8.59 -0.81 7.49
CA SER A 382 -9.47 -1.21 6.38
C SER A 382 -10.22 -0.02 5.77
N ILE A 383 -10.61 0.97 6.57
CA ILE A 383 -11.25 2.21 6.07
C ILE A 383 -10.26 3.00 5.20
N PHE A 384 -9.00 3.12 5.61
CA PHE A 384 -7.99 3.78 4.78
C PHE A 384 -7.75 3.03 3.46
N VAL A 385 -7.63 1.70 3.49
CA VAL A 385 -7.48 0.89 2.28
C VAL A 385 -8.69 1.05 1.35
N LEU A 386 -9.91 1.05 1.90
CA LEU A 386 -11.14 1.27 1.14
C LEU A 386 -11.13 2.62 0.43
N VAL A 387 -10.74 3.69 1.13
CA VAL A 387 -10.73 5.04 0.58
C VAL A 387 -9.59 5.21 -0.43
N GLN A 388 -8.37 4.76 -0.10
CA GLN A 388 -7.19 4.98 -0.92
C GLN A 388 -7.13 4.03 -2.13
N SER A 389 -7.11 2.73 -1.88
CA SER A 389 -6.91 1.71 -2.93
C SER A 389 -8.21 1.31 -3.61
N GLY A 390 -9.36 1.57 -2.98
CA GLY A 390 -10.67 1.34 -3.55
C GLY A 390 -11.22 2.59 -4.24
N LEU A 391 -11.89 3.46 -3.47
CA LEU A 391 -12.69 4.55 -4.03
C LEU A 391 -11.87 5.58 -4.81
N ALA A 392 -10.71 6.01 -4.30
CA ALA A 392 -9.89 7.01 -4.99
C ALA A 392 -9.36 6.48 -6.32
N MET A 393 -8.91 5.22 -6.37
CA MET A 393 -8.44 4.57 -7.59
C MET A 393 -9.57 4.37 -8.62
N MET A 394 -10.79 4.00 -8.17
CA MET A 394 -11.94 3.88 -9.07
C MET A 394 -12.28 5.22 -9.74
N VAL A 395 -12.36 6.29 -8.94
CA VAL A 395 -12.64 7.64 -9.48
C VAL A 395 -11.53 8.07 -10.45
N ALA A 396 -10.26 7.85 -10.09
CA ALA A 396 -9.12 8.18 -10.94
C ALA A 396 -9.17 7.45 -12.29
N ASN A 397 -9.48 6.16 -12.27
CA ASN A 397 -9.50 5.33 -13.49
C ASN A 397 -10.68 5.69 -14.40
N LEU A 398 -11.89 5.80 -13.86
CA LEU A 398 -13.09 6.12 -14.66
C LEU A 398 -13.04 7.55 -15.19
N ALA A 399 -12.79 8.53 -14.34
CA ALA A 399 -12.71 9.93 -14.75
C ALA A 399 -11.51 10.16 -15.69
N GLY A 400 -10.35 9.56 -15.37
CA GLY A 400 -9.15 9.67 -16.18
C GLY A 400 -9.32 9.09 -17.58
N GLY A 401 -10.01 7.95 -17.70
CA GLY A 401 -10.36 7.36 -19.00
C GLY A 401 -11.27 8.26 -19.83
N ALA A 402 -12.39 8.72 -19.24
CA ALA A 402 -13.36 9.57 -19.94
C ALA A 402 -12.74 10.91 -20.38
N ILE A 403 -11.92 11.54 -19.52
CA ILE A 403 -11.22 12.78 -19.87
C ILE A 403 -10.16 12.52 -20.93
N GLY A 404 -9.46 11.38 -20.86
CA GLY A 404 -8.43 10.98 -21.81
C GLY A 404 -8.94 10.86 -23.24
N ASP A 405 -10.14 10.33 -23.44
CA ASP A 405 -10.75 10.21 -24.79
C ASP A 405 -11.22 11.56 -25.33
N THR A 406 -11.62 12.50 -24.46
CA THR A 406 -12.17 13.80 -24.90
C THR A 406 -11.08 14.85 -25.12
N LEU A 407 -10.07 14.92 -24.25
CA LEU A 407 -9.06 15.97 -24.22
C LEU A 407 -7.64 15.49 -24.50
N GLY A 408 -7.44 14.16 -24.60
CA GLY A 408 -6.13 13.52 -24.70
C GLY A 408 -5.39 13.42 -23.37
N MET A 409 -4.41 12.51 -23.26
CA MET A 409 -3.73 12.22 -22.00
C MET A 409 -2.95 13.41 -21.44
N ARG A 410 -2.31 14.22 -22.30
CA ARG A 410 -1.56 15.39 -21.85
C ARG A 410 -2.43 16.40 -21.10
N ALA A 411 -3.58 16.77 -21.68
CA ALA A 411 -4.53 17.68 -21.03
C ALA A 411 -5.13 17.06 -19.75
N SER A 412 -5.35 15.74 -19.74
CA SER A 412 -5.85 15.01 -18.58
C SER A 412 -4.88 15.10 -17.38
N TYR A 413 -3.56 15.07 -17.59
CA TYR A 413 -2.58 15.28 -16.53
C TYR A 413 -2.69 16.69 -15.90
N PHE A 414 -2.80 17.73 -16.73
CA PHE A 414 -2.95 19.11 -16.22
C PHE A 414 -4.31 19.33 -15.55
N LEU A 415 -5.39 18.76 -16.09
CA LEU A 415 -6.70 18.84 -15.47
C LEU A 415 -6.75 18.09 -14.13
N SER A 416 -6.14 16.91 -14.06
CA SER A 416 -6.01 16.17 -12.81
C SER A 416 -5.17 16.93 -11.77
N ALA A 417 -4.10 17.62 -12.20
CA ALA A 417 -3.32 18.49 -11.33
C ALA A 417 -4.17 19.65 -10.78
N GLY A 418 -4.98 20.29 -11.64
CA GLY A 418 -5.91 21.34 -11.25
C GLY A 418 -6.97 20.84 -10.25
N LEU A 419 -7.54 19.67 -10.52
CA LEU A 419 -8.54 19.04 -9.64
C LEU A 419 -7.96 18.71 -8.26
N VAL A 420 -6.76 18.12 -8.21
CA VAL A 420 -6.04 17.84 -6.95
C VAL A 420 -5.74 19.14 -6.21
N LEU A 421 -5.32 20.21 -6.91
CA LEU A 421 -5.04 21.51 -6.30
C LEU A 421 -6.30 22.10 -5.67
N VAL A 422 -7.38 22.19 -6.44
CA VAL A 422 -8.66 22.76 -5.95
C VAL A 422 -9.19 21.96 -4.78
N SER A 423 -9.22 20.62 -4.89
CA SER A 423 -9.66 19.75 -3.81
C SER A 423 -8.80 19.90 -2.55
N THR A 424 -7.48 20.02 -2.71
CA THR A 424 -6.55 20.26 -1.59
C THR A 424 -6.85 21.58 -0.89
N LEU A 425 -7.08 22.66 -1.66
CA LEU A 425 -7.43 23.96 -1.10
C LEU A 425 -8.77 23.94 -0.36
N VAL A 426 -9.80 23.29 -0.93
CA VAL A 426 -11.10 23.12 -0.29
C VAL A 426 -10.97 22.38 1.05
N VAL A 427 -10.28 21.25 1.07
CA VAL A 427 -10.07 20.47 2.30
C VAL A 427 -9.28 21.28 3.33
N LEU A 428 -8.25 22.03 2.91
CA LEU A 428 -7.42 22.84 3.79
C LEU A 428 -8.23 24.01 4.42
N VAL A 429 -9.04 24.70 3.62
CA VAL A 429 -9.91 25.78 4.11
C VAL A 429 -10.95 25.23 5.08
N ALA A 430 -11.62 24.13 4.72
CA ALA A 430 -12.59 23.47 5.58
C ALA A 430 -11.97 23.01 6.92
N TYR A 431 -10.76 22.44 6.88
CA TYR A 431 -10.04 22.04 8.08
C TYR A 431 -9.68 23.23 8.98
N ARG A 432 -9.21 24.34 8.39
CA ARG A 432 -8.91 25.56 9.15
C ARG A 432 -10.15 26.16 9.79
N ALA A 433 -11.25 26.23 9.05
CA ALA A 433 -12.52 26.73 9.56
C ALA A 433 -13.04 25.87 10.72
N TRP A 434 -13.00 24.54 10.56
CA TRP A 434 -13.37 23.60 11.61
C TRP A 434 -12.49 23.75 12.87
N ARG A 435 -11.17 23.89 12.72
CA ARG A 435 -10.27 24.12 13.87
C ARG A 435 -10.57 25.44 14.58
N ALA A 436 -10.86 26.51 13.84
CA ALA A 436 -11.23 27.80 14.41
C ALA A 436 -12.53 27.72 15.23
N SER A 437 -13.55 27.01 14.71
CA SER A 437 -14.82 26.85 15.44
C SER A 437 -14.66 26.11 16.78
N ILE A 438 -13.74 25.12 16.84
CA ILE A 438 -13.46 24.41 18.10
C ILE A 438 -12.70 25.30 19.09
N SER A 439 -11.75 26.12 18.65
CA SER A 439 -11.02 27.01 19.53
C SER A 439 -11.91 28.08 20.16
N HIS A 440 -12.86 28.64 19.40
CA HIS A 440 -13.86 29.57 19.91
C HIS A 440 -14.87 28.95 20.88
N ALA A 441 -15.21 27.67 20.69
CA ALA A 441 -16.10 26.95 21.62
C ALA A 441 -15.45 26.65 22.99
N GLN A 442 -14.15 26.70 23.11
CA GLN A 442 -13.38 26.43 24.33
C GLN A 442 -13.03 27.70 25.14
N GLU A 443 -13.08 28.89 24.55
CA GLU A 443 -12.77 30.15 25.24
C GLU A 443 -13.78 30.55 26.34
N PRO A 444 -15.10 30.31 26.25
CA PRO A 444 -16.05 30.78 27.27
C PRO A 444 -15.95 30.07 28.65
N ALA A 445 -15.36 28.90 28.73
CA ALA A 445 -15.31 28.11 29.97
C ALA A 445 -14.16 28.52 30.93
N ALA A 446 -13.15 29.25 30.43
CA ALA A 446 -12.03 29.69 31.26
C ALA A 446 -12.25 31.08 31.93
N ALA A 447 -13.24 31.85 31.46
CA ALA A 447 -13.49 33.22 31.96
C ALA A 447 -14.51 33.27 33.11
N SER A 448 -15.08 32.15 33.54
CA SER A 448 -16.15 32.10 34.56
C SER A 448 -15.72 31.44 35.89
N VAL A 449 -14.44 31.42 36.25
CA VAL A 449 -14.02 31.10 37.62
C VAL A 449 -13.98 32.39 38.42
N PRO A 450 -14.95 32.68 39.33
CA PRO A 450 -14.85 33.83 40.23
C PRO A 450 -13.67 33.64 41.17
N ASN A 451 -12.80 34.63 41.30
CA ASN A 451 -11.85 34.67 42.40
C ASN A 451 -12.64 34.80 43.69
N GLU A 452 -12.73 33.72 44.48
CA GLU A 452 -12.98 33.76 45.89
C GLU A 452 -11.72 33.34 46.69
#